data_9ad4e77b5a4f6d9d6917c4ba75abb1a7
#
_entry.id   9ad4e77b5a4f6d9d6917c4ba75abb1a7
#
_cell.length_a   1.000
_cell.length_b   1.000
_cell.length_c   1.000
_cell.angle_alpha   90.00
_cell.angle_beta   90.00
_cell.angle_gamma   90.00
#
_symmetry.space_group_name_H-M   'P 1'
#
loop_
_entity.id
_entity.type
_entity.pdbx_description
1 polymer ?
#
loop_
_entity_poly.entity_id
_entity_poly.type
_entity_poly.pdbx_seq_one_letter_code
_entity_poly.pdbx_strand_id
1 'polypeptide(L)'
;ANVKPGTTIPITLIRDGQRRTVNVTVGTRPSAEELRESQMFSEDDAEDQMNAPLDGNEFLAQKLGLGAVAINPAIARQLGVSADTRGLAIAAVNPNSDAARKGIQRRDIILSANYQTVTSTEQLESIVREAEEEGREAIVLRIQRIRGPAGYVAVRIQ
;
A
#
# COMPACT_ATOMS: atom_id res chain seq x y z
N ALA A 1 10.08 5.97 32.89
CA ALA A 1 10.79 4.74 32.54
C ALA A 1 10.93 4.64 31.04
N ASN A 2 12.15 4.78 30.52
CA ASN A 2 12.42 4.62 29.09
C ASN A 2 12.50 3.14 28.75
N VAL A 3 11.42 2.59 28.22
CA VAL A 3 11.38 1.22 27.69
C VAL A 3 11.74 1.29 26.21
N LYS A 4 12.79 0.56 25.82
CA LYS A 4 13.18 0.49 24.40
C LYS A 4 12.14 -0.29 23.58
N PRO A 5 11.87 0.13 22.35
CA PRO A 5 11.01 -0.63 21.42
C PRO A 5 11.53 -2.07 21.24
N GLY A 6 10.63 -3.04 21.21
CA GLY A 6 10.98 -4.45 21.11
C GLY A 6 11.28 -5.14 22.44
N THR A 7 11.20 -4.43 23.56
CA THR A 7 11.39 -5.01 24.89
C THR A 7 10.11 -5.73 25.33
N THR A 8 10.25 -7.00 25.73
CA THR A 8 9.16 -7.78 26.32
C THR A 8 9.10 -7.50 27.81
N ILE A 9 7.95 -7.02 28.30
CA ILE A 9 7.73 -6.74 29.72
C ILE A 9 6.73 -7.75 30.26
N PRO A 10 7.05 -8.46 31.36
CA PRO A 10 6.08 -9.31 32.04
C PRO A 10 5.10 -8.43 32.81
N ILE A 11 3.81 -8.55 32.48
CA ILE A 11 2.73 -7.90 33.23
C ILE A 11 1.97 -8.96 34.00
N THR A 12 1.90 -8.79 35.31
CA THR A 12 1.11 -9.68 36.17
C THR A 12 -0.31 -9.14 36.30
N LEU A 13 -1.26 -9.91 35.80
CA LEU A 13 -2.69 -9.61 35.88
C LEU A 13 -3.34 -10.55 36.88
N ILE A 14 -4.27 -10.04 37.68
CA ILE A 14 -5.14 -10.84 38.53
C ILE A 14 -6.50 -10.95 37.86
N ARG A 15 -6.88 -12.14 37.46
CA ARG A 15 -8.18 -12.44 36.88
C ARG A 15 -8.74 -13.69 37.58
N ASP A 16 -9.99 -13.61 38.02
CA ASP A 16 -10.69 -14.72 38.71
C ASP A 16 -9.95 -15.27 39.95
N GLY A 17 -9.24 -14.37 40.69
CA GLY A 17 -8.45 -14.73 41.86
C GLY A 17 -7.13 -15.44 41.56
N GLN A 18 -6.77 -15.60 40.30
CA GLN A 18 -5.50 -16.21 39.88
C GLN A 18 -4.56 -15.17 39.28
N ARG A 19 -3.29 -15.26 39.67
CA ARG A 19 -2.23 -14.46 39.04
C ARG A 19 -1.79 -15.10 37.75
N ARG A 20 -1.89 -14.35 36.64
CA ARG A 20 -1.31 -14.74 35.35
C ARG A 20 -0.30 -13.70 34.92
N THR A 21 0.88 -14.15 34.57
CA THR A 21 1.91 -13.31 33.96
C THR A 21 1.78 -13.43 32.46
N VAL A 22 1.54 -12.29 31.80
CA VAL A 22 1.48 -12.20 30.34
C VAL A 22 2.68 -11.37 29.88
N ASN A 23 3.46 -11.93 28.98
CA ASN A 23 4.54 -11.20 28.35
C ASN A 23 3.97 -10.29 27.25
N VAL A 24 4.10 -8.99 27.43
CA VAL A 24 3.67 -7.99 26.43
C VAL A 24 4.91 -7.42 25.77
N THR A 25 4.99 -7.58 24.47
CA THR A 25 6.03 -6.92 23.68
C THR A 25 5.59 -5.49 23.41
N VAL A 26 6.41 -4.51 23.82
CA VAL A 26 6.16 -3.11 23.52
C VAL A 26 6.38 -2.91 22.02
N GLY A 27 5.29 -2.64 21.29
CA GLY A 27 5.34 -2.35 19.89
C GLY A 27 6.13 -1.06 19.61
N THR A 28 6.84 -1.06 18.50
CA THR A 28 7.48 0.14 17.97
C THR A 28 6.39 1.16 17.62
N ARG A 29 6.55 2.40 18.07
CA ARG A 29 5.68 3.48 17.63
C ARG A 29 5.80 3.60 16.10
N PRO A 30 4.69 3.65 15.36
CA PRO A 30 4.75 3.83 13.90
C PRO A 30 5.60 5.06 13.57
N SER A 31 6.41 4.95 12.54
CA SER A 31 7.16 6.11 12.05
C SER A 31 6.21 7.18 11.52
N ALA A 32 6.68 8.42 11.43
CA ALA A 32 5.89 9.50 10.84
C ALA A 32 5.47 9.20 9.40
N GLU A 33 6.25 8.41 8.67
CA GLU A 33 5.94 7.93 7.33
C GLU A 33 4.78 6.92 7.33
N GLU A 34 4.80 5.93 8.21
CA GLU A 34 3.71 4.96 8.36
C GLU A 34 2.38 5.62 8.77
N LEU A 35 2.46 6.67 9.61
CA LEU A 35 1.28 7.46 9.98
C LEU A 35 0.74 8.27 8.79
N ARG A 36 1.60 8.85 7.96
CA ARG A 36 1.20 9.57 6.75
C ARG A 36 0.56 8.63 5.73
N GLU A 37 1.16 7.48 5.49
CA GLU A 37 0.61 6.45 4.60
C GLU A 37 -0.77 5.97 5.09
N SER A 38 -0.92 5.78 6.39
CA SER A 38 -2.21 5.42 6.99
C SER A 38 -3.27 6.49 6.81
N GLN A 39 -2.90 7.77 6.92
CA GLN A 39 -3.82 8.89 6.75
C GLN A 39 -4.30 9.03 5.30
N MET A 40 -3.49 8.64 4.30
CA MET A 40 -3.88 8.70 2.90
C MET A 40 -5.14 7.89 2.56
N PHE A 41 -5.52 6.96 3.40
CA PHE A 41 -6.71 6.11 3.21
C PHE A 41 -7.87 6.47 4.13
N SER A 42 -7.76 7.52 4.95
CA SER A 42 -8.85 8.01 5.80
C SER A 42 -9.96 8.66 4.97
N GLU A 43 -11.21 8.43 5.36
CA GLU A 43 -12.37 8.86 4.56
C GLU A 43 -12.62 10.36 4.57
N ASP A 44 -12.16 11.07 5.61
CA ASP A 44 -12.45 12.50 5.81
C ASP A 44 -11.61 13.46 4.94
N ASP A 45 -10.52 12.98 4.32
CA ASP A 45 -9.59 13.84 3.56
C ASP A 45 -9.63 13.59 2.04
N ALA A 46 -10.72 13.06 1.52
CA ALA A 46 -10.79 12.57 0.13
C ALA A 46 -10.62 13.66 -0.94
N GLU A 47 -10.87 14.92 -0.62
CA GLU A 47 -10.79 16.01 -1.61
C GLU A 47 -9.45 16.75 -1.63
N ASP A 48 -8.77 16.90 -0.50
CA ASP A 48 -7.49 17.61 -0.42
C ASP A 48 -6.27 16.73 -0.82
N GLN A 49 -6.41 15.42 -0.80
CA GLN A 49 -5.32 14.49 -1.09
C GLN A 49 -5.15 14.16 -2.58
N MET A 50 -6.05 14.64 -3.43
CA MET A 50 -5.86 14.53 -4.90
C MET A 50 -4.62 15.28 -5.42
N ASN A 51 -4.08 16.20 -4.63
CA ASN A 51 -2.92 17.03 -4.97
C ASN A 51 -1.73 16.85 -4.01
N ALA A 52 -1.79 15.94 -3.05
CA ALA A 52 -0.63 15.69 -2.20
C ALA A 52 0.53 15.14 -3.05
N PRO A 53 1.74 15.70 -2.95
CA PRO A 53 2.90 15.12 -3.59
C PRO A 53 3.08 13.71 -3.03
N LEU A 54 3.01 12.72 -3.89
CA LEU A 54 3.34 11.35 -3.56
C LEU A 54 4.87 11.27 -3.53
N ASP A 55 5.48 11.72 -2.42
CA ASP A 55 6.92 11.64 -2.21
C ASP A 55 7.36 10.18 -2.41
N GLY A 56 8.21 9.96 -3.38
CA GLY A 56 8.72 8.64 -3.74
C GLY A 56 7.99 7.91 -4.88
N ASN A 57 6.88 8.45 -5.39
CA ASN A 57 6.12 7.84 -6.49
C ASN A 57 6.06 8.71 -7.76
N GLU A 58 6.92 9.72 -7.85
CA GLU A 58 6.93 10.63 -9.00
C GLU A 58 7.06 9.90 -10.33
N PHE A 59 7.93 8.90 -10.38
CA PHE A 59 8.15 8.08 -11.56
C PHE A 59 6.87 7.33 -11.98
N LEU A 60 6.23 6.66 -11.04
CA LEU A 60 4.97 5.93 -11.30
C LEU A 60 3.82 6.88 -11.68
N ALA A 61 3.77 8.06 -11.06
CA ALA A 61 2.78 9.09 -11.37
C ALA A 61 2.98 9.63 -12.78
N GLN A 62 4.22 9.83 -13.23
CA GLN A 62 4.53 10.27 -14.57
C GLN A 62 4.30 9.19 -15.63
N LYS A 63 4.71 7.96 -15.34
CA LYS A 63 4.70 6.85 -16.31
C LYS A 63 3.37 6.12 -16.40
N LEU A 64 2.72 5.90 -15.29
CA LEU A 64 1.46 5.15 -15.21
C LEU A 64 0.27 6.04 -14.83
N GLY A 65 0.53 7.27 -14.35
CA GLY A 65 -0.51 8.15 -13.85
C GLY A 65 -1.15 7.65 -12.56
N LEU A 66 -0.41 6.88 -11.76
CA LEU A 66 -0.87 6.38 -10.47
C LEU A 66 0.23 6.47 -9.41
N GLY A 67 -0.19 6.64 -8.18
CA GLY A 67 0.69 6.52 -7.02
C GLY A 67 0.30 5.30 -6.20
N ALA A 68 1.29 4.56 -5.74
CA ALA A 68 1.09 3.34 -4.98
C ALA A 68 1.96 3.32 -3.73
N VAL A 69 1.50 2.63 -2.70
CA VAL A 69 2.23 2.43 -1.43
C VAL A 69 2.23 0.94 -1.08
N ALA A 70 3.30 0.48 -0.44
CA ALA A 70 3.37 -0.89 0.02
C ALA A 70 2.30 -1.16 1.08
N ILE A 71 1.62 -2.29 0.97
CA ILE A 71 0.60 -2.68 1.95
C ILE A 71 1.28 -3.10 3.26
N ASN A 72 0.94 -2.40 4.32
CA ASN A 72 1.27 -2.78 5.69
C ASN A 72 -0.02 -3.22 6.43
N PRO A 73 0.07 -3.80 7.64
CA PRO A 73 -1.11 -4.24 8.37
C PRO A 73 -2.13 -3.13 8.69
N ALA A 74 -1.69 -1.88 8.82
CA ALA A 74 -2.58 -0.74 9.04
C ALA A 74 -3.38 -0.41 7.78
N ILE A 75 -2.71 -0.34 6.62
CA ILE A 75 -3.33 -0.11 5.31
C ILE A 75 -4.28 -1.27 4.96
N ALA A 76 -3.87 -2.52 5.21
CA ALA A 76 -4.73 -3.68 4.98
C ALA A 76 -6.06 -3.59 5.75
N ARG A 77 -6.01 -3.17 7.02
CA ARG A 77 -7.24 -2.95 7.82
C ARG A 77 -8.12 -1.85 7.26
N GLN A 78 -7.54 -0.73 6.83
CA GLN A 78 -8.30 0.38 6.23
C GLN A 78 -8.93 -0.01 4.90
N LEU A 79 -8.26 -0.87 4.12
CA LEU A 79 -8.79 -1.40 2.88
C LEU A 79 -9.80 -2.54 3.08
N GLY A 80 -9.91 -3.05 4.31
CA GLY A 80 -10.79 -4.18 4.61
C GLY A 80 -10.32 -5.51 4.02
N VAL A 81 -9.02 -5.64 3.79
CA VAL A 81 -8.39 -6.87 3.29
C VAL A 81 -7.59 -7.57 4.38
N SER A 82 -7.23 -8.83 4.14
CA SER A 82 -6.43 -9.60 5.08
C SER A 82 -5.07 -8.92 5.36
N ALA A 83 -4.61 -8.98 6.61
CA ALA A 83 -3.29 -8.49 7.00
C ALA A 83 -2.14 -9.19 6.27
N ASP A 84 -2.39 -10.39 5.73
CA ASP A 84 -1.42 -11.15 4.93
C ASP A 84 -1.43 -10.76 3.44
N THR A 85 -2.32 -9.85 3.03
CA THR A 85 -2.38 -9.38 1.65
C THR A 85 -1.08 -8.66 1.30
N ARG A 86 -0.43 -9.15 0.28
CA ARG A 86 0.80 -8.53 -0.25
C ARG A 86 0.50 -7.84 -1.56
N GLY A 87 1.17 -6.73 -1.79
CA GLY A 87 1.01 -5.93 -2.98
C GLY A 87 1.17 -4.44 -2.69
N LEU A 88 0.72 -3.64 -3.64
CA LEU A 88 0.74 -2.18 -3.53
C LEU A 88 -0.69 -1.65 -3.51
N ALA A 89 -1.02 -0.84 -2.51
CA ALA A 89 -2.29 -0.12 -2.49
C ALA A 89 -2.18 1.14 -3.35
N ILE A 90 -3.18 1.37 -4.19
CA ILE A 90 -3.23 2.58 -5.01
C ILE A 90 -3.72 3.74 -4.15
N ALA A 91 -2.82 4.69 -3.90
CA ALA A 91 -3.09 5.87 -3.08
C ALA A 91 -3.70 7.02 -3.91
N ALA A 92 -3.28 7.16 -5.16
CA ALA A 92 -3.79 8.18 -6.06
C ALA A 92 -3.83 7.69 -7.51
N VAL A 93 -4.75 8.24 -8.29
CA VAL A 93 -4.86 7.99 -9.73
C VAL A 93 -5.10 9.33 -10.43
N ASN A 94 -4.29 9.61 -11.43
CA ASN A 94 -4.51 10.79 -12.26
C ASN A 94 -5.74 10.56 -13.15
N PRO A 95 -6.79 11.40 -13.06
CA PRO A 95 -8.03 11.21 -13.81
C PRO A 95 -7.84 11.25 -15.33
N ASN A 96 -6.77 11.87 -15.81
CA ASN A 96 -6.42 11.96 -17.22
C ASN A 96 -5.54 10.80 -17.72
N SER A 97 -5.11 9.91 -16.84
CA SER A 97 -4.24 8.78 -17.18
C SER A 97 -4.98 7.64 -17.86
N ASP A 98 -4.22 6.76 -18.53
CA ASP A 98 -4.77 5.53 -19.08
C ASP A 98 -5.26 4.58 -17.97
N ALA A 99 -4.60 4.59 -16.81
CA ALA A 99 -5.03 3.84 -15.64
C ALA A 99 -6.46 4.20 -15.20
N ALA A 100 -6.79 5.49 -15.15
CA ALA A 100 -8.14 5.96 -14.83
C ALA A 100 -9.16 5.53 -15.89
N ARG A 101 -8.81 5.63 -17.18
CA ARG A 101 -9.67 5.19 -18.30
C ARG A 101 -9.97 3.71 -18.26
N LYS A 102 -9.05 2.91 -17.76
CA LYS A 102 -9.20 1.46 -17.57
C LYS A 102 -9.97 1.08 -16.31
N GLY A 103 -10.42 2.08 -15.55
CA GLY A 103 -11.22 1.87 -14.35
C GLY A 103 -10.41 1.51 -13.10
N ILE A 104 -9.12 1.78 -13.09
CA ILE A 104 -8.30 1.68 -11.89
C ILE A 104 -8.65 2.86 -10.97
N GLN A 105 -8.88 2.57 -9.72
CA GLN A 105 -9.32 3.54 -8.73
C GLN A 105 -8.41 3.53 -7.50
N ARG A 106 -8.46 4.62 -6.76
CA ARG A 106 -7.87 4.68 -5.43
C ARG A 106 -8.42 3.55 -4.56
N ARG A 107 -7.58 2.96 -3.72
CA ARG A 107 -7.86 1.81 -2.84
C ARG A 107 -7.83 0.45 -3.57
N ASP A 108 -7.69 0.39 -4.87
CA ASP A 108 -7.40 -0.87 -5.56
C ASP A 108 -5.99 -1.35 -5.18
N ILE A 109 -5.74 -2.64 -5.31
CA ILE A 109 -4.47 -3.27 -4.93
C ILE A 109 -3.80 -3.86 -6.17
N ILE A 110 -2.55 -3.50 -6.40
CA ILE A 110 -1.70 -4.12 -7.42
C ILE A 110 -1.05 -5.35 -6.81
N LEU A 111 -1.37 -6.52 -7.33
CA LEU A 111 -0.82 -7.80 -6.89
C LEU A 111 0.43 -8.20 -7.68
N SER A 112 0.45 -7.90 -8.97
CA SER A 112 1.58 -8.18 -9.85
C SER A 112 1.63 -7.20 -11.02
N ALA A 113 2.83 -7.07 -11.61
CA ALA A 113 3.06 -6.33 -12.84
C ALA A 113 3.84 -7.21 -13.81
N ASN A 114 3.44 -7.28 -15.08
CA ASN A 114 4.02 -8.18 -16.10
C ASN A 114 4.20 -9.62 -15.58
N TYR A 115 3.22 -10.12 -14.83
CA TYR A 115 3.23 -11.46 -14.19
C TYR A 115 4.27 -11.66 -13.08
N GLN A 116 4.96 -10.60 -12.67
CA GLN A 116 5.87 -10.61 -11.52
C GLN A 116 5.16 -10.03 -10.30
N THR A 117 5.22 -10.73 -9.18
CA THR A 117 4.66 -10.26 -7.91
C THR A 117 5.37 -8.99 -7.45
N VAL A 118 4.61 -7.95 -7.13
CA VAL A 118 5.15 -6.68 -6.60
C VAL A 118 4.69 -6.49 -5.16
N THR A 119 5.63 -6.17 -4.31
CA THR A 119 5.40 -5.90 -2.87
C THR A 119 5.98 -4.56 -2.44
N SER A 120 6.73 -3.90 -3.30
CA SER A 120 7.29 -2.58 -3.08
C SER A 120 7.18 -1.70 -4.33
N THR A 121 7.19 -0.40 -4.12
CA THR A 121 7.15 0.59 -5.21
C THR A 121 8.36 0.50 -6.12
N GLU A 122 9.54 0.24 -5.57
CA GLU A 122 10.78 0.07 -6.30
C GLU A 122 10.73 -1.12 -7.28
N GLN A 123 10.08 -2.22 -6.87
CA GLN A 123 9.87 -3.36 -7.76
C GLN A 123 8.98 -3.00 -8.94
N LEU A 124 7.90 -2.25 -8.69
CA LEU A 124 7.02 -1.78 -9.76
C LEU A 124 7.75 -0.82 -10.71
N GLU A 125 8.53 0.11 -10.17
CA GLU A 125 9.36 1.02 -10.96
C GLU A 125 10.36 0.26 -11.84
N SER A 126 11.04 -0.73 -11.28
CA SER A 126 11.98 -1.56 -12.05
C SER A 126 11.31 -2.27 -13.22
N ILE A 127 10.12 -2.83 -13.01
CA ILE A 127 9.34 -3.49 -14.05
C ILE A 127 8.90 -2.50 -15.14
N VAL A 128 8.52 -1.28 -14.75
CA VAL A 128 8.15 -0.23 -15.71
C VAL A 128 9.36 0.19 -16.56
N ARG A 129 10.51 0.40 -15.93
CA ARG A 129 11.76 0.74 -16.64
C ARG A 129 12.21 -0.36 -17.59
N GLU A 130 12.17 -1.60 -17.13
CA GLU A 130 12.48 -2.77 -17.97
C GLU A 130 11.55 -2.84 -19.18
N ALA A 131 10.26 -2.60 -18.99
CA ALA A 131 9.29 -2.56 -20.09
C ALA A 131 9.57 -1.43 -21.08
N GLU A 132 9.98 -0.24 -20.60
CA GLU A 132 10.38 0.87 -21.47
C GLU A 132 11.66 0.54 -22.27
N GLU A 133 12.66 -0.06 -21.65
CA GLU A 133 13.91 -0.49 -22.30
C GLU A 133 13.66 -1.56 -23.37
N GLU A 134 12.70 -2.44 -23.15
CA GLU A 134 12.25 -3.43 -24.13
C GLU A 134 11.36 -2.84 -25.24
N GLY A 135 11.06 -1.54 -25.20
CA GLY A 135 10.20 -0.86 -26.15
C GLY A 135 8.71 -1.21 -26.03
N ARG A 136 8.28 -1.68 -24.86
CA ARG A 136 6.87 -1.94 -24.58
C ARG A 136 6.12 -0.65 -24.27
N GLU A 137 5.00 -0.46 -24.91
CA GLU A 137 4.14 0.71 -24.69
C GLU A 137 3.17 0.56 -23.52
N ALA A 138 3.05 -0.63 -22.94
CA ALA A 138 2.14 -0.93 -21.85
C ALA A 138 2.67 -2.04 -20.94
N ILE A 139 2.24 -2.00 -19.70
CA ILE A 139 2.45 -3.08 -18.73
C ILE A 139 1.13 -3.72 -18.33
N VAL A 140 1.16 -4.98 -17.97
CA VAL A 140 -0.02 -5.71 -17.50
C VAL A 140 0.01 -5.74 -15.98
N LEU A 141 -0.98 -5.10 -15.36
CA LEU A 141 -1.15 -5.09 -13.91
C LEU A 141 -2.26 -6.06 -13.52
N ARG A 142 -2.01 -6.87 -12.50
CA ARG A 142 -3.06 -7.64 -11.84
C ARG A 142 -3.59 -6.82 -10.68
N ILE A 143 -4.82 -6.38 -10.81
CA ILE A 143 -5.49 -5.50 -9.86
C ILE A 143 -6.55 -6.26 -9.08
N GLN A 144 -6.49 -6.22 -7.76
CA GLN A 144 -7.55 -6.64 -6.87
C GLN A 144 -8.42 -5.43 -6.53
N ARG A 145 -9.67 -5.46 -6.96
CA ARG A 145 -10.64 -4.42 -6.61
C ARG A 145 -11.23 -4.69 -5.24
N ILE A 146 -11.49 -3.66 -4.46
CA ILE A 146 -12.09 -3.78 -3.12
C ILE A 146 -13.48 -4.41 -3.18
N ARG A 147 -14.23 -4.12 -4.23
CA ARG A 147 -15.62 -4.61 -4.41
C ARG A 147 -15.78 -5.50 -5.63
N GLY A 148 -14.72 -6.21 -6.03
CA GLY A 148 -14.77 -7.02 -7.23
C GLY A 148 -13.68 -8.06 -7.30
N PRO A 149 -13.74 -8.94 -8.30
CA PRO A 149 -12.70 -9.92 -8.51
C PRO A 149 -11.40 -9.28 -8.97
N ALA A 150 -10.28 -9.97 -8.72
CA ALA A 150 -9.00 -9.60 -9.30
C ALA A 150 -9.04 -9.78 -10.83
N GLY A 151 -8.47 -8.85 -11.55
CA GLY A 151 -8.40 -8.86 -13.00
C GLY A 151 -7.09 -8.31 -13.53
N TYR A 152 -6.79 -8.61 -14.79
CA TYR A 152 -5.63 -8.06 -15.48
C TYR A 152 -6.03 -6.80 -16.25
N VAL A 153 -5.24 -5.77 -16.12
CA VAL A 153 -5.42 -4.48 -16.79
C VAL A 153 -4.11 -4.07 -17.45
N ALA A 154 -4.13 -3.88 -18.76
CA ALA A 154 -2.99 -3.32 -19.48
C ALA A 154 -3.03 -1.78 -19.40
N VAL A 155 -2.02 -1.19 -18.79
CA VAL A 155 -1.87 0.27 -18.63
C VAL A 155 -0.74 0.76 -19.51
N ARG A 156 -1.00 1.80 -20.30
CA ARG A 156 0.03 2.41 -21.14
C ARG A 156 1.04 3.17 -20.30
N ILE A 157 2.29 3.05 -20.68
CA ILE A 157 3.40 3.85 -20.16
C ILE A 157 3.38 5.19 -20.92
N GLN A 158 3.35 6.28 -20.17
CA GLN A 158 3.33 7.65 -20.73
C GLN A 158 4.74 8.21 -20.91
#